data_c9659a76517322ab32f160124f73bab1
#
_entry.id   c9659a76517322ab32f160124f73bab1
#
_cell.length_a   1.000
_cell.length_b   1.000
_cell.length_c   1.000
_cell.angle_alpha   90.00
_cell.angle_beta   90.00
_cell.angle_gamma   90.00
#
_symmetry.space_group_name_H-M   'P 1'
#
loop_
_entity.id
_entity.type
_entity.pdbx_description
1 polymer ?
#
loop_
_entity_poly.entity_id
_entity_poly.type
_entity_poly.pdbx_seq_one_letter_code
_entity_poly.pdbx_strand_id
1 'polypeptide(L)'
;MGGAGCKEVKEEKRSSGGEDSLSSADRIRRFIIKQFGYNVLSLARRGLKDVPEELWELLELEKLNLSLNSLKVLPPHLARLSNLVVLNLWGNQLSSLPSEIGQLRRLRVLFVYRNRLTEVPEELGACTQLEVLSLANNQLSSLPASLSNLTRLRKLNLSHNHMAHIPGCVYNMKALVFLHLACNHLENLAENIQALVELKILIVEGNSLHSLPKALCCLTRLELLNLDFNDIKDVPQSHILRSQFVS
;
A
#
# COMPACT_ATOMS: atom_id res chain seq x y z
N MET A 1 29.02 81.29 14.21
CA MET A 1 29.79 80.16 14.71
C MET A 1 28.75 79.21 15.29
N GLY A 2 28.27 78.30 14.49
CA GLY A 2 27.20 77.40 14.82
C GLY A 2 27.65 75.98 14.71
N GLY A 3 27.42 75.21 15.77
CA GLY A 3 27.61 73.77 15.75
C GLY A 3 26.23 73.10 15.68
N ALA A 4 25.96 72.46 14.57
CA ALA A 4 24.75 71.67 14.40
C ALA A 4 24.98 70.28 14.99
N GLY A 5 24.24 69.95 16.04
CA GLY A 5 24.20 68.63 16.62
C GLY A 5 23.32 67.70 15.78
N CYS A 6 23.95 66.68 15.27
CA CYS A 6 23.27 65.61 14.57
C CYS A 6 22.62 64.68 15.62
N LYS A 7 21.32 64.57 15.64
CA LYS A 7 20.57 63.60 16.44
C LYS A 7 20.62 62.23 15.73
N GLU A 8 21.33 61.28 16.26
CA GLU A 8 21.22 59.86 15.87
C GLU A 8 19.82 59.36 16.24
N VAL A 9 19.09 58.96 15.22
CA VAL A 9 17.86 58.19 15.36
C VAL A 9 18.29 56.74 15.60
N LYS A 10 18.08 56.24 16.79
CA LYS A 10 18.22 54.81 17.08
C LYS A 10 17.05 54.09 16.41
N GLU A 11 17.34 53.37 15.34
CA GLU A 11 16.43 52.33 14.83
C GLU A 11 16.30 51.22 15.88
N GLU A 12 15.15 51.12 16.48
CA GLU A 12 14.75 49.92 17.22
C GLU A 12 14.63 48.75 16.25
N LYS A 13 15.61 47.83 16.31
CA LYS A 13 15.44 46.52 15.71
C LYS A 13 14.30 45.82 16.41
N ARG A 14 13.14 45.77 15.73
CA ARG A 14 12.05 44.87 16.08
C ARG A 14 12.63 43.44 15.98
N SER A 15 12.70 42.77 17.11
CA SER A 15 13.07 41.39 17.23
C SER A 15 12.01 40.51 16.55
N SER A 16 12.32 40.00 15.37
CA SER A 16 11.61 38.87 14.76
C SER A 16 11.98 37.57 15.47
N GLY A 17 11.76 37.52 16.78
CA GLY A 17 12.15 36.40 17.62
C GLY A 17 10.97 35.48 17.94
N GLY A 18 10.50 34.69 16.98
CA GLY A 18 9.44 33.73 17.25
C GLY A 18 9.45 32.50 16.34
N GLU A 19 9.98 32.61 15.13
CA GLU A 19 9.95 31.50 14.15
C GLU A 19 11.25 30.72 14.05
N ASP A 20 12.39 31.29 14.45
CA ASP A 20 13.71 30.66 14.31
C ASP A 20 14.07 29.67 15.44
N SER A 21 13.22 29.49 16.46
CA SER A 21 13.48 28.58 17.58
C SER A 21 12.88 27.19 17.43
N LEU A 22 12.07 26.93 16.39
CA LEU A 22 11.43 25.63 16.16
C LEU A 22 12.39 24.70 15.42
N SER A 23 12.47 23.45 15.87
CA SER A 23 13.21 22.41 15.13
C SER A 23 12.57 22.19 13.77
N SER A 24 13.34 21.65 12.82
CA SER A 24 12.81 21.30 11.49
C SER A 24 11.65 20.30 11.59
N ALA A 25 11.73 19.36 12.55
CA ALA A 25 10.66 18.41 12.84
C ALA A 25 9.38 19.14 13.30
N ASP A 26 9.49 20.17 14.15
CA ASP A 26 8.34 20.93 14.62
C ASP A 26 7.65 21.69 13.49
N ARG A 27 8.40 22.11 12.49
CA ARG A 27 7.82 22.75 11.29
C ARG A 27 6.91 21.79 10.54
N ILE A 28 7.31 20.54 10.35
CA ILE A 28 6.50 19.50 9.70
C ILE A 28 5.36 19.07 10.63
N ARG A 29 5.60 18.96 11.93
CA ARG A 29 4.60 18.54 12.93
C ARG A 29 3.36 19.43 12.93
N ARG A 30 3.48 20.70 12.55
CA ARG A 30 2.34 21.63 12.42
C ARG A 30 1.29 21.19 11.38
N PHE A 31 1.68 20.35 10.41
CA PHE A 31 0.76 19.83 9.40
C PHE A 31 0.06 18.54 9.84
N ILE A 32 0.40 18.00 11.02
CA ILE A 32 -0.32 16.87 11.59
C ILE A 32 -1.70 17.32 12.02
N ILE A 33 -2.72 16.60 11.55
CA ILE A 33 -4.12 16.82 11.94
C ILE A 33 -4.66 15.62 12.70
N LYS A 34 -5.64 15.86 13.57
CA LYS A 34 -6.45 14.80 14.16
C LYS A 34 -7.63 14.51 13.24
N GLN A 35 -7.72 13.28 12.74
CA GLN A 35 -8.83 12.82 11.91
C GLN A 35 -9.34 11.48 12.42
N PHE A 36 -10.61 11.42 12.81
CA PHE A 36 -11.22 10.22 13.41
C PHE A 36 -10.40 9.61 14.56
N GLY A 37 -9.77 10.47 15.38
CA GLY A 37 -8.93 10.05 16.50
C GLY A 37 -7.48 9.71 16.14
N TYR A 38 -7.10 9.69 14.87
CA TYR A 38 -5.74 9.38 14.42
C TYR A 38 -4.91 10.63 14.16
N ASN A 39 -3.60 10.55 14.41
CA ASN A 39 -2.61 11.54 13.98
C ASN A 39 -2.28 11.30 12.51
N VAL A 40 -2.68 12.21 11.64
CA VAL A 40 -2.56 12.09 10.18
C VAL A 40 -1.66 13.16 9.61
N LEU A 41 -0.69 12.76 8.78
CA LEU A 41 0.12 13.67 7.98
C LEU A 41 -0.02 13.31 6.51
N SER A 42 -0.34 14.32 5.68
CA SER A 42 -0.33 14.17 4.23
C SER A 42 0.69 15.11 3.60
N LEU A 43 1.65 14.52 2.89
CA LEU A 43 2.60 15.22 2.02
C LEU A 43 2.39 14.78 0.55
N ALA A 44 1.18 14.42 0.18
CA ALA A 44 0.83 14.01 -1.16
C ALA A 44 0.98 15.18 -2.15
N ARG A 45 1.41 14.85 -3.39
CA ARG A 45 1.53 15.82 -4.50
C ARG A 45 2.43 17.01 -4.20
N ARG A 46 3.55 16.78 -3.51
CA ARG A 46 4.52 17.84 -3.15
C ARG A 46 5.77 17.84 -4.05
N GLY A 47 5.82 16.98 -5.06
CA GLY A 47 6.99 16.86 -5.93
C GLY A 47 8.24 16.34 -5.22
N LEU A 48 8.08 15.61 -4.11
CA LEU A 48 9.18 15.10 -3.31
C LEU A 48 9.96 14.04 -4.09
N LYS A 49 11.28 14.22 -4.17
CA LYS A 49 12.22 13.20 -4.62
C LYS A 49 12.73 12.36 -3.47
N ASP A 50 12.81 12.95 -2.29
CA ASP A 50 13.20 12.33 -1.04
C ASP A 50 12.25 12.77 0.07
N VAL A 51 12.09 11.93 1.08
CA VAL A 51 11.32 12.27 2.27
C VAL A 51 12.20 13.13 3.18
N PRO A 52 11.68 14.25 3.71
CA PRO A 52 12.43 15.05 4.68
C PRO A 52 12.86 14.19 5.89
N GLU A 53 14.13 14.24 6.25
CA GLU A 53 14.68 13.43 7.36
C GLU A 53 13.95 13.66 8.69
N GLU A 54 13.48 14.89 8.89
CA GLU A 54 12.77 15.30 10.10
C GLU A 54 11.43 14.59 10.28
N LEU A 55 10.84 14.08 9.18
CA LEU A 55 9.59 13.33 9.24
C LEU A 55 9.73 12.09 10.13
N TRP A 56 10.89 11.45 10.11
CA TRP A 56 11.14 10.23 10.88
C TRP A 56 11.23 10.44 12.39
N GLU A 57 11.20 11.68 12.84
CA GLU A 57 11.13 12.07 14.26
C GLU A 57 9.69 12.23 14.76
N LEU A 58 8.70 12.18 13.87
CA LEU A 58 7.28 12.35 14.20
C LEU A 58 6.67 11.02 14.67
N LEU A 59 7.11 10.53 15.82
CA LEU A 59 6.79 9.20 16.35
C LEU A 59 5.31 8.99 16.66
N GLU A 60 4.55 10.08 16.80
CA GLU A 60 3.11 10.10 17.05
C GLU A 60 2.26 9.75 15.82
N LEU A 61 2.87 9.71 14.62
CA LEU A 61 2.14 9.45 13.38
C LEU A 61 1.49 8.07 13.36
N GLU A 62 0.23 8.05 12.97
CA GLU A 62 -0.58 6.85 12.81
C GLU A 62 -1.01 6.64 11.35
N LYS A 63 -1.20 7.73 10.59
CA LYS A 63 -1.46 7.68 9.16
C LYS A 63 -0.54 8.62 8.41
N LEU A 64 0.19 8.10 7.44
CA LEU A 64 1.13 8.84 6.61
C LEU A 64 0.77 8.67 5.14
N ASN A 65 0.55 9.79 4.45
CA ASN A 65 0.31 9.83 3.02
C ASN A 65 1.45 10.54 2.31
N LEU A 66 2.23 9.78 1.54
CA LEU A 66 3.32 10.24 0.68
C LEU A 66 3.01 10.01 -0.81
N SER A 67 1.76 9.80 -1.16
CA SER A 67 1.34 9.45 -2.52
C SER A 67 1.62 10.56 -3.52
N LEU A 68 1.73 10.17 -4.80
CA LEU A 68 1.88 11.09 -5.94
C LEU A 68 3.07 12.04 -5.79
N ASN A 69 4.20 11.50 -5.37
CA ASN A 69 5.49 12.16 -5.38
C ASN A 69 6.43 11.46 -6.39
N SER A 70 7.71 11.71 -6.29
CA SER A 70 8.74 11.12 -7.17
C SER A 70 9.75 10.30 -6.36
N LEU A 71 9.30 9.66 -5.28
CA LEU A 71 10.15 8.89 -4.39
C LEU A 71 10.65 7.63 -5.10
N LYS A 72 11.97 7.40 -5.07
CA LYS A 72 12.61 6.21 -5.63
C LYS A 72 13.00 5.20 -4.56
N VAL A 73 13.25 5.67 -3.34
CA VAL A 73 13.70 4.88 -2.20
C VAL A 73 13.05 5.40 -0.93
N LEU A 74 12.76 4.50 -0.01
CA LEU A 74 12.43 4.83 1.38
C LEU A 74 13.58 4.39 2.28
N PRO A 75 14.03 5.24 3.21
CA PRO A 75 15.13 4.89 4.11
C PRO A 75 14.66 3.92 5.21
N PRO A 76 15.60 3.20 5.85
CA PRO A 76 15.31 2.33 6.98
C PRO A 76 14.72 3.06 8.18
N HIS A 77 14.91 4.37 8.27
CA HIS A 77 14.32 5.24 9.30
C HIS A 77 12.79 5.17 9.36
N LEU A 78 12.13 4.68 8.31
CA LEU A 78 10.69 4.38 8.30
C LEU A 78 10.28 3.56 9.53
N ALA A 79 11.14 2.66 10.00
CA ALA A 79 10.88 1.80 11.15
C ALA A 79 10.65 2.57 12.47
N ARG A 80 11.12 3.81 12.57
CA ARG A 80 10.88 4.67 13.73
C ARG A 80 9.40 5.00 13.94
N LEU A 81 8.63 5.03 12.84
CA LEU A 81 7.19 5.35 12.88
C LEU A 81 6.37 4.11 13.27
N SER A 82 6.67 3.54 14.43
CA SER A 82 6.10 2.26 14.90
C SER A 82 4.60 2.32 15.21
N ASN A 83 4.00 3.49 15.27
CA ASN A 83 2.56 3.69 15.48
C ASN A 83 1.75 3.73 14.18
N LEU A 84 2.40 3.63 13.01
CA LEU A 84 1.69 3.67 11.75
C LEU A 84 0.66 2.54 11.63
N VAL A 85 -0.55 2.94 11.30
CA VAL A 85 -1.69 2.08 10.97
C VAL A 85 -1.96 2.10 9.47
N VAL A 86 -1.79 3.24 8.82
CA VAL A 86 -1.95 3.42 7.38
C VAL A 86 -0.71 4.07 6.78
N LEU A 87 -0.15 3.44 5.77
CA LEU A 87 0.95 3.98 4.96
C LEU A 87 0.53 4.00 3.49
N ASN A 88 0.47 5.19 2.92
CA ASN A 88 0.08 5.40 1.53
C ASN A 88 1.25 5.93 0.72
N LEU A 89 1.76 5.10 -0.20
CA LEU A 89 2.93 5.32 -1.05
C LEU A 89 2.58 5.27 -2.53
N TRP A 90 1.30 5.22 -2.90
CA TRP A 90 0.92 5.02 -4.29
C TRP A 90 1.38 6.17 -5.19
N GLY A 91 1.63 5.84 -6.47
CA GLY A 91 1.97 6.86 -7.46
C GLY A 91 3.37 7.47 -7.27
N ASN A 92 4.32 6.71 -6.79
CA ASN A 92 5.74 7.07 -6.73
C ASN A 92 6.56 6.29 -7.76
N GLN A 93 7.86 6.21 -7.57
CA GLN A 93 8.81 5.51 -8.44
C GLN A 93 9.64 4.49 -7.65
N LEU A 94 9.07 3.93 -6.57
CA LEU A 94 9.76 2.99 -5.70
C LEU A 94 10.08 1.70 -6.46
N SER A 95 11.35 1.32 -6.48
CA SER A 95 11.82 0.04 -7.04
C SER A 95 11.86 -1.08 -6.01
N SER A 96 11.86 -0.73 -4.73
CA SER A 96 11.86 -1.67 -3.60
C SER A 96 11.24 -1.02 -2.37
N LEU A 97 10.89 -1.84 -1.38
CA LEU A 97 10.56 -1.42 -0.03
C LEU A 97 11.71 -1.81 0.91
N PRO A 98 12.02 -1.00 1.94
CA PRO A 98 13.05 -1.39 2.89
C PRO A 98 12.60 -2.58 3.73
N SER A 99 13.53 -3.45 4.10
CA SER A 99 13.25 -4.61 4.97
C SER A 99 12.68 -4.21 6.33
N GLU A 100 13.03 -3.01 6.78
CA GLU A 100 12.56 -2.40 8.02
C GLU A 100 11.06 -2.14 8.04
N ILE A 101 10.37 -2.24 6.90
CA ILE A 101 8.89 -2.16 6.86
C ILE A 101 8.25 -3.23 7.75
N GLY A 102 8.93 -4.36 7.95
CA GLY A 102 8.48 -5.43 8.86
C GLY A 102 8.41 -5.02 10.33
N GLN A 103 9.01 -3.91 10.71
CA GLN A 103 8.95 -3.37 12.08
C GLN A 103 7.69 -2.55 12.34
N LEU A 104 6.91 -2.24 11.30
CA LEU A 104 5.62 -1.54 11.41
C LEU A 104 4.52 -2.52 11.84
N ARG A 105 4.60 -3.00 13.10
CA ARG A 105 3.74 -4.07 13.62
C ARG A 105 2.27 -3.70 13.79
N ARG A 106 1.94 -2.41 13.76
CA ARG A 106 0.56 -1.92 13.84
C ARG A 106 -0.07 -1.64 12.49
N LEU A 107 0.69 -1.81 11.40
CA LEU A 107 0.23 -1.49 10.05
C LEU A 107 -0.96 -2.36 9.66
N ARG A 108 -2.06 -1.71 9.28
CA ARG A 108 -3.31 -2.36 8.84
C ARG A 108 -3.59 -2.13 7.36
N VAL A 109 -3.15 -1.00 6.82
CA VAL A 109 -3.37 -0.64 5.42
C VAL A 109 -2.05 -0.18 4.80
N LEU A 110 -1.68 -0.80 3.68
CA LEU A 110 -0.50 -0.44 2.89
C LEU A 110 -0.89 -0.31 1.42
N PHE A 111 -0.74 0.91 0.87
CA PHE A 111 -0.91 1.19 -0.54
C PHE A 111 0.44 1.50 -1.19
N VAL A 112 0.87 0.66 -2.12
CA VAL A 112 2.11 0.83 -2.90
C VAL A 112 1.82 0.68 -4.41
N TYR A 113 0.56 0.79 -4.82
CA TYR A 113 0.21 0.66 -6.23
C TYR A 113 0.76 1.82 -7.08
N ARG A 114 0.94 1.56 -8.39
CA ARG A 114 1.59 2.49 -9.31
C ARG A 114 2.98 2.92 -8.84
N ASN A 115 3.83 1.94 -8.63
CA ASN A 115 5.25 2.08 -8.39
C ASN A 115 6.03 1.21 -9.39
N ARG A 116 7.28 0.89 -9.10
CA ARG A 116 8.16 0.09 -9.95
C ARG A 116 8.71 -1.14 -9.23
N LEU A 117 7.96 -1.68 -8.27
CA LEU A 117 8.41 -2.81 -7.48
C LEU A 117 8.59 -4.05 -8.36
N THR A 118 9.74 -4.68 -8.29
CA THR A 118 10.04 -5.99 -8.90
C THR A 118 9.93 -7.12 -7.88
N GLU A 119 10.01 -6.80 -6.61
CA GLU A 119 9.89 -7.73 -5.48
C GLU A 119 9.33 -7.05 -4.25
N VAL A 120 8.89 -7.84 -3.29
CA VAL A 120 8.45 -7.41 -1.97
C VAL A 120 9.35 -8.07 -0.93
N PRO A 121 9.85 -7.33 0.08
CA PRO A 121 10.72 -7.92 1.09
C PRO A 121 9.96 -8.96 1.92
N GLU A 122 10.64 -10.06 2.26
CA GLU A 122 10.04 -11.12 3.08
C GLU A 122 9.60 -10.62 4.46
N GLU A 123 10.26 -9.58 4.97
CA GLU A 123 9.96 -8.96 6.26
C GLU A 123 8.56 -8.33 6.32
N LEU A 124 7.94 -8.04 5.17
CA LEU A 124 6.56 -7.58 5.14
C LEU A 124 5.60 -8.60 5.79
N GLY A 125 5.95 -9.88 5.76
CA GLY A 125 5.19 -10.94 6.44
C GLY A 125 5.10 -10.77 7.97
N ALA A 126 5.95 -9.94 8.56
CA ALA A 126 5.90 -9.59 9.98
C ALA A 126 4.80 -8.55 10.31
N CYS A 127 4.25 -7.87 9.32
CA CYS A 127 3.13 -6.94 9.48
C CYS A 127 1.79 -7.71 9.61
N THR A 128 1.67 -8.56 10.61
CA THR A 128 0.57 -9.52 10.77
C THR A 128 -0.80 -8.90 11.04
N GLN A 129 -0.86 -7.59 11.28
CA GLN A 129 -2.10 -6.83 11.43
C GLN A 129 -2.66 -6.32 10.10
N LEU A 130 -1.95 -6.51 8.97
CA LEU A 130 -2.42 -6.04 7.67
C LEU A 130 -3.80 -6.62 7.34
N GLU A 131 -4.68 -5.74 6.94
CA GLU A 131 -6.04 -6.01 6.48
C GLU A 131 -6.22 -5.67 5.00
N VAL A 132 -5.52 -4.65 4.52
CA VAL A 132 -5.58 -4.18 3.13
C VAL A 132 -4.17 -3.99 2.58
N LEU A 133 -3.88 -4.65 1.47
CA LEU A 133 -2.61 -4.52 0.75
C LEU A 133 -2.90 -4.32 -0.74
N SER A 134 -2.44 -3.21 -1.30
CA SER A 134 -2.48 -2.97 -2.74
C SER A 134 -1.08 -2.80 -3.31
N LEU A 135 -0.73 -3.71 -4.20
CA LEU A 135 0.52 -3.78 -4.95
C LEU A 135 0.25 -3.69 -6.47
N ALA A 136 -0.91 -3.21 -6.86
CA ALA A 136 -1.32 -3.11 -8.25
C ALA A 136 -0.39 -2.20 -9.07
N ASN A 137 -0.33 -2.41 -10.38
CA ASN A 137 0.50 -1.60 -11.27
C ASN A 137 1.96 -1.48 -10.79
N ASN A 138 2.59 -2.61 -10.60
CA ASN A 138 4.02 -2.77 -10.36
C ASN A 138 4.60 -3.77 -11.38
N GLN A 139 5.72 -4.37 -11.10
CA GLN A 139 6.42 -5.34 -11.97
C GLN A 139 6.66 -6.66 -11.24
N LEU A 140 5.73 -7.04 -10.37
CA LEU A 140 5.87 -8.24 -9.55
C LEU A 140 5.55 -9.50 -10.34
N SER A 141 6.39 -10.52 -10.23
CA SER A 141 6.17 -11.86 -10.78
C SER A 141 5.90 -12.91 -9.70
N SER A 142 6.18 -12.59 -8.45
CA SER A 142 5.96 -13.48 -7.30
C SER A 142 5.82 -12.67 -6.00
N LEU A 143 5.45 -13.34 -4.92
CA LEU A 143 5.45 -12.81 -3.56
C LEU A 143 6.22 -13.77 -2.66
N PRO A 144 6.91 -13.26 -1.61
CA PRO A 144 7.64 -14.12 -0.68
C PRO A 144 6.67 -15.01 0.13
N ALA A 145 7.13 -16.22 0.45
CA ALA A 145 6.34 -17.20 1.19
C ALA A 145 5.92 -16.70 2.59
N SER A 146 6.71 -15.82 3.19
CA SER A 146 6.43 -15.21 4.50
C SER A 146 5.11 -14.45 4.55
N LEU A 147 4.57 -13.99 3.41
CA LEU A 147 3.27 -13.32 3.36
C LEU A 147 2.11 -14.26 3.72
N SER A 148 2.35 -15.58 3.81
CA SER A 148 1.40 -16.54 4.39
C SER A 148 1.03 -16.22 5.85
N ASN A 149 1.85 -15.43 6.55
CA ASN A 149 1.60 -14.96 7.91
C ASN A 149 0.55 -13.83 7.99
N LEU A 150 0.16 -13.25 6.85
CA LEU A 150 -0.86 -12.19 6.79
C LEU A 150 -2.27 -12.77 6.91
N THR A 151 -2.54 -13.44 8.02
CA THR A 151 -3.79 -14.18 8.24
C THR A 151 -5.02 -13.30 8.48
N ARG A 152 -4.82 -12.00 8.67
CA ARG A 152 -5.89 -10.99 8.81
C ARG A 152 -6.18 -10.24 7.53
N LEU A 153 -5.42 -10.50 6.45
CA LEU A 153 -5.59 -9.79 5.19
C LEU A 153 -6.96 -10.10 4.59
N ARG A 154 -7.72 -9.05 4.33
CA ARG A 154 -9.08 -9.11 3.78
C ARG A 154 -9.14 -8.68 2.33
N LYS A 155 -8.30 -7.74 1.93
CA LYS A 155 -8.25 -7.21 0.56
C LYS A 155 -6.82 -7.24 0.03
N LEU A 156 -6.63 -7.92 -1.10
CA LEU A 156 -5.35 -7.98 -1.81
C LEU A 156 -5.58 -7.60 -3.26
N ASN A 157 -4.89 -6.56 -3.70
CA ASN A 157 -4.88 -6.16 -5.10
C ASN A 157 -3.48 -6.35 -5.70
N LEU A 158 -3.36 -7.27 -6.66
CA LEU A 158 -2.16 -7.61 -7.42
C LEU A 158 -2.36 -7.35 -8.92
N SER A 159 -3.40 -6.60 -9.31
CA SER A 159 -3.69 -6.35 -10.72
C SER A 159 -2.55 -5.60 -11.42
N HIS A 160 -2.44 -5.78 -12.74
CA HIS A 160 -1.40 -5.14 -13.55
C HIS A 160 0.02 -5.39 -13.02
N ASN A 161 0.37 -6.65 -12.89
CA ASN A 161 1.69 -7.16 -12.58
C ASN A 161 2.08 -8.24 -13.61
N HIS A 162 3.04 -9.08 -13.29
CA HIS A 162 3.56 -10.13 -14.18
C HIS A 162 3.41 -11.54 -13.57
N MET A 163 2.34 -11.77 -12.82
CA MET A 163 2.09 -13.06 -12.18
C MET A 163 1.68 -14.11 -13.22
N ALA A 164 2.45 -15.20 -13.33
CA ALA A 164 2.07 -16.38 -14.13
C ALA A 164 1.17 -17.33 -13.35
N HIS A 165 1.22 -17.27 -12.03
CA HIS A 165 0.43 -18.06 -11.10
C HIS A 165 0.00 -17.20 -9.91
N ILE A 166 -1.07 -17.59 -9.23
CA ILE A 166 -1.37 -17.01 -7.93
C ILE A 166 -0.26 -17.42 -6.96
N PRO A 167 0.41 -16.45 -6.29
CA PRO A 167 1.47 -16.79 -5.35
C PRO A 167 0.98 -17.74 -4.25
N GLY A 168 1.77 -18.76 -3.93
CA GLY A 168 1.38 -19.80 -2.97
C GLY A 168 1.00 -19.28 -1.58
N CYS A 169 1.60 -18.18 -1.13
CA CYS A 169 1.28 -17.54 0.14
C CYS A 169 -0.18 -17.06 0.22
N VAL A 170 -0.80 -16.74 -0.91
CA VAL A 170 -2.19 -16.23 -0.96
C VAL A 170 -3.17 -17.27 -0.42
N TYR A 171 -2.94 -18.55 -0.67
CA TYR A 171 -3.84 -19.61 -0.20
C TYR A 171 -3.89 -19.79 1.32
N ASN A 172 -2.96 -19.18 2.05
CA ASN A 172 -2.96 -19.13 3.52
C ASN A 172 -3.63 -17.87 4.07
N MET A 173 -4.02 -16.94 3.22
CA MET A 173 -4.72 -15.71 3.59
C MET A 173 -6.22 -15.99 3.74
N LYS A 174 -6.59 -16.80 4.73
CA LYS A 174 -7.96 -17.35 4.88
C LYS A 174 -9.03 -16.33 5.23
N ALA A 175 -8.66 -15.14 5.68
CA ALA A 175 -9.59 -14.03 5.90
C ALA A 175 -9.90 -13.23 4.63
N LEU A 176 -9.28 -13.58 3.49
CA LEU A 176 -9.39 -12.82 2.25
C LEU A 176 -10.82 -12.83 1.72
N VAL A 177 -11.35 -11.62 1.50
CA VAL A 177 -12.70 -11.35 1.00
C VAL A 177 -12.65 -10.84 -0.45
N PHE A 178 -11.61 -10.09 -0.77
CA PHE A 178 -11.41 -9.45 -2.07
C PHE A 178 -10.02 -9.81 -2.61
N LEU A 179 -9.97 -10.42 -3.80
CA LEU A 179 -8.74 -10.75 -4.51
C LEU A 179 -8.83 -10.24 -5.95
N HIS A 180 -7.97 -9.31 -6.29
CA HIS A 180 -7.90 -8.69 -7.62
C HIS A 180 -6.59 -9.05 -8.31
N LEU A 181 -6.67 -9.79 -9.40
CA LEU A 181 -5.56 -10.32 -10.18
C LEU A 181 -5.67 -9.98 -11.68
N ALA A 182 -6.49 -8.98 -12.03
CA ALA A 182 -6.67 -8.60 -13.43
C ALA A 182 -5.35 -8.20 -14.09
N CYS A 183 -5.25 -8.41 -15.39
CA CYS A 183 -4.11 -7.98 -16.21
C CYS A 183 -2.77 -8.49 -15.66
N ASN A 184 -2.70 -9.78 -15.44
CA ASN A 184 -1.49 -10.53 -15.18
C ASN A 184 -1.25 -11.54 -16.33
N HIS A 185 -0.51 -12.59 -16.07
CA HIS A 185 -0.21 -13.66 -17.04
C HIS A 185 -0.67 -15.03 -16.55
N LEU A 186 -1.78 -15.08 -15.79
CA LEU A 186 -2.30 -16.32 -15.23
C LEU A 186 -2.78 -17.24 -16.35
N GLU A 187 -2.25 -18.45 -16.41
CA GLU A 187 -2.67 -19.49 -17.38
C GLU A 187 -3.72 -20.43 -16.79
N ASN A 188 -3.73 -20.58 -15.48
CA ASN A 188 -4.69 -21.41 -14.75
C ASN A 188 -4.88 -20.90 -13.31
N LEU A 189 -5.95 -21.37 -12.68
CA LEU A 189 -6.19 -21.26 -11.25
C LEU A 189 -5.96 -22.64 -10.62
N ALA A 190 -5.18 -22.70 -9.54
CA ALA A 190 -4.91 -23.95 -8.85
C ALA A 190 -6.10 -24.41 -8.00
N GLU A 191 -6.20 -25.73 -7.78
CA GLU A 191 -7.22 -26.31 -6.89
C GLU A 191 -7.14 -25.77 -5.46
N ASN A 192 -5.97 -25.27 -5.05
CA ASN A 192 -5.75 -24.60 -3.75
C ASN A 192 -6.66 -23.38 -3.52
N ILE A 193 -7.28 -22.84 -4.57
CA ILE A 193 -8.22 -21.71 -4.45
C ILE A 193 -9.35 -22.02 -3.45
N GLN A 194 -9.70 -23.29 -3.28
CA GLN A 194 -10.70 -23.73 -2.29
C GLN A 194 -10.39 -23.34 -0.85
N ALA A 195 -9.13 -23.04 -0.52
CA ALA A 195 -8.74 -22.61 0.83
C ALA A 195 -9.27 -21.21 1.19
N LEU A 196 -9.62 -20.40 0.19
CA LEU A 196 -10.09 -19.02 0.37
C LEU A 196 -11.61 -18.98 0.67
N VAL A 197 -12.00 -19.60 1.77
CA VAL A 197 -13.41 -19.84 2.12
C VAL A 197 -14.24 -18.57 2.37
N GLU A 198 -13.59 -17.46 2.69
CA GLU A 198 -14.24 -16.16 2.94
C GLU A 198 -14.35 -15.30 1.68
N LEU A 199 -13.79 -15.76 0.54
CA LEU A 199 -13.69 -14.96 -0.67
C LEU A 199 -15.08 -14.65 -1.23
N LYS A 200 -15.34 -13.35 -1.44
CA LYS A 200 -16.56 -12.81 -2.03
C LYS A 200 -16.37 -12.26 -3.43
N ILE A 201 -15.21 -11.68 -3.69
CA ILE A 201 -14.90 -11.05 -4.97
C ILE A 201 -13.58 -11.60 -5.49
N LEU A 202 -13.62 -12.20 -6.66
CA LEU A 202 -12.45 -12.66 -7.42
C LEU A 202 -12.46 -12.03 -8.80
N ILE A 203 -11.45 -11.22 -9.10
CA ILE A 203 -11.28 -10.57 -10.39
C ILE A 203 -10.01 -11.11 -11.04
N VAL A 204 -10.16 -11.81 -12.15
CA VAL A 204 -9.07 -12.40 -12.95
C VAL A 204 -9.15 -12.01 -14.42
N GLU A 205 -9.85 -10.92 -14.69
CA GLU A 205 -9.99 -10.31 -16.01
C GLU A 205 -8.64 -10.09 -16.70
N GLY A 206 -8.56 -10.22 -18.01
CA GLY A 206 -7.38 -9.87 -18.78
C GLY A 206 -6.16 -10.77 -18.48
N ASN A 207 -6.39 -12.05 -18.25
CA ASN A 207 -5.36 -13.07 -18.11
C ASN A 207 -5.38 -14.05 -19.30
N SER A 208 -4.72 -15.18 -19.19
CA SER A 208 -4.66 -16.23 -20.21
C SER A 208 -5.27 -17.55 -19.73
N LEU A 209 -6.32 -17.46 -18.93
CA LEU A 209 -6.99 -18.66 -18.40
C LEU A 209 -7.68 -19.44 -19.51
N HIS A 210 -7.42 -20.76 -19.58
CA HIS A 210 -8.05 -21.66 -20.58
C HIS A 210 -9.16 -22.52 -19.96
N SER A 211 -9.12 -22.73 -18.66
CA SER A 211 -10.08 -23.52 -17.89
C SER A 211 -10.18 -23.03 -16.46
N LEU A 212 -11.19 -23.51 -15.75
CA LEU A 212 -11.41 -23.22 -14.34
C LEU A 212 -11.32 -24.51 -13.52
N PRO A 213 -10.70 -24.50 -12.33
CA PRO A 213 -10.63 -25.65 -11.46
C PRO A 213 -12.00 -25.97 -10.86
N LYS A 214 -12.28 -27.24 -10.60
CA LYS A 214 -13.49 -27.66 -9.89
C LYS A 214 -13.58 -27.07 -8.48
N ALA A 215 -12.44 -26.85 -7.85
CA ALA A 215 -12.33 -26.24 -6.52
C ALA A 215 -12.97 -24.84 -6.43
N LEU A 216 -13.11 -24.13 -7.55
CA LEU A 216 -13.80 -22.85 -7.58
C LEU A 216 -15.25 -22.97 -7.09
N CYS A 217 -15.89 -24.12 -7.29
CA CYS A 217 -17.24 -24.41 -6.81
C CYS A 217 -17.32 -24.52 -5.27
N CYS A 218 -16.20 -24.68 -4.58
CA CYS A 218 -16.12 -24.71 -3.12
C CYS A 218 -16.18 -23.34 -2.47
N LEU A 219 -16.04 -22.27 -3.26
CA LEU A 219 -16.11 -20.90 -2.79
C LEU A 219 -17.57 -20.46 -2.64
N THR A 220 -18.22 -20.95 -1.59
CA THR A 220 -19.68 -20.78 -1.38
C THR A 220 -20.09 -19.34 -1.06
N ARG A 221 -19.15 -18.49 -0.64
CA ARG A 221 -19.39 -17.07 -0.36
C ARG A 221 -19.11 -16.16 -1.54
N LEU A 222 -18.67 -16.71 -2.67
CA LEU A 222 -18.34 -15.92 -3.85
C LEU A 222 -19.58 -15.23 -4.43
N GLU A 223 -19.55 -13.91 -4.49
CA GLU A 223 -20.63 -13.04 -4.96
C GLU A 223 -20.33 -12.48 -6.35
N LEU A 224 -19.05 -12.24 -6.66
CA LEU A 224 -18.60 -11.72 -7.94
C LEU A 224 -17.37 -12.48 -8.42
N LEU A 225 -17.46 -12.97 -9.66
CA LEU A 225 -16.36 -13.59 -10.39
C LEU A 225 -16.25 -12.91 -11.76
N ASN A 226 -15.18 -12.13 -11.98
CA ASN A 226 -14.92 -11.53 -13.28
C ASN A 226 -13.83 -12.32 -14.01
N LEU A 227 -14.20 -12.91 -15.13
CA LEU A 227 -13.36 -13.75 -16.00
C LEU A 227 -13.16 -13.12 -17.40
N ASP A 228 -13.60 -11.89 -17.61
CA ASP A 228 -13.57 -11.24 -18.92
C ASP A 228 -12.15 -11.22 -19.51
N PHE A 229 -12.07 -11.21 -20.83
CA PHE A 229 -10.78 -11.17 -21.55
C PHE A 229 -9.81 -12.29 -21.15
N ASN A 230 -10.33 -13.52 -21.07
CA ASN A 230 -9.58 -14.77 -20.96
C ASN A 230 -9.95 -15.70 -22.13
N ASP A 231 -9.32 -16.86 -22.23
CA ASP A 231 -9.53 -17.84 -23.30
C ASP A 231 -10.30 -19.09 -22.81
N ILE A 232 -11.20 -18.92 -21.85
CA ILE A 232 -11.91 -20.03 -21.21
C ILE A 232 -12.89 -20.65 -22.21
N LYS A 233 -12.71 -21.96 -22.46
CA LYS A 233 -13.56 -22.73 -23.39
C LYS A 233 -14.65 -23.48 -22.66
N ASP A 234 -14.38 -23.95 -21.45
CA ASP A 234 -15.29 -24.76 -20.65
C ASP A 234 -15.40 -24.23 -19.24
N VAL A 235 -16.64 -24.07 -18.77
CA VAL A 235 -16.95 -23.68 -17.39
C VAL A 235 -17.40 -24.93 -16.62
N PRO A 236 -16.84 -25.22 -15.43
CA PRO A 236 -17.30 -26.32 -14.61
C PRO A 236 -18.81 -26.25 -14.38
N GLN A 237 -19.49 -27.38 -14.56
CA GLN A 237 -20.94 -27.46 -14.35
C GLN A 237 -21.24 -27.40 -12.84
N SER A 238 -21.53 -26.21 -12.32
CA SER A 238 -22.09 -26.04 -10.98
C SER A 238 -23.19 -24.98 -11.00
N HIS A 239 -24.21 -25.18 -10.18
CA HIS A 239 -25.29 -24.21 -10.03
C HIS A 239 -24.81 -22.85 -9.50
N ILE A 240 -23.71 -22.82 -8.75
CA ILE A 240 -23.15 -21.60 -8.16
C ILE A 240 -22.52 -20.71 -9.24
N LEU A 241 -21.82 -21.29 -10.21
CA LEU A 241 -21.19 -20.52 -11.28
C LEU A 241 -22.20 -20.08 -12.34
N ARG A 242 -23.26 -20.84 -12.59
CA ARG A 242 -24.28 -20.49 -13.59
C ARG A 242 -25.07 -19.22 -13.26
N SER A 243 -25.26 -18.89 -12.00
CA SER A 243 -25.97 -17.66 -11.61
C SER A 243 -25.13 -16.38 -11.73
N GLN A 244 -23.81 -16.51 -11.92
CA GLN A 244 -22.86 -15.39 -12.01
C GLN A 244 -22.40 -15.12 -13.46
N PHE A 245 -22.62 -16.09 -14.39
CA PHE A 245 -22.35 -15.94 -15.82
C PHE A 245 -23.61 -15.52 -16.58
N VAL A 246 -24.26 -14.46 -16.17
CA VAL A 246 -25.33 -13.86 -17.02
C VAL A 246 -24.69 -12.70 -17.78
N SER A 247 -24.33 -13.05 -19.04
CA SER A 247 -23.97 -12.27 -20.23
C SER A 247 -22.89 -11.26 -20.12
#